data_519f59b66aa239aa614cab1ccc3f8624
#
_entry.id   519f59b66aa239aa614cab1ccc3f8624
#
_cell.length_a   1.000
_cell.length_b   1.000
_cell.length_c   1.000
_cell.angle_alpha   90.00
_cell.angle_beta   90.00
_cell.angle_gamma   90.00
#
_symmetry.space_group_name_H-M   'P 1'
#
loop_
_entity.id
_entity.type
_entity.pdbx_description
1 polymer ?
#
loop_
_entity_poly.entity_id
_entity_poly.type
_entity_poly.pdbx_seq_one_letter_code
_entity_poly.pdbx_strand_id
1 'polypeptide(L)'
;MVKPKTAKAKSSFLGRHIMMKREYAELVLSGAKTATIRLGVVRPKRRQVLLHSSGRVLAELEITGVEVKRVRDLTDEDAKQDGFQDRRQLIEHLERIYSRRLREDEKVTIIRFRVARRIESSEADEGSKYLGLKPVDVASIALRYGVRLNPRDMVAIKKVAETGSIRKAANALFGDPTRRKVIRAALDKALKKLVEVGVIAKKTERKGERGAKAEEDETNPTRPRA
;
A
#
# COMPACT_ATOMS: atom_id res chain seq x y z
N MET A 1 -22.91 43.06 12.02
CA MET A 1 -21.71 42.50 11.42
C MET A 1 -21.44 41.16 12.04
N VAL A 2 -21.76 40.08 11.35
CA VAL A 2 -21.52 38.70 11.80
C VAL A 2 -20.08 38.34 11.42
N LYS A 3 -19.21 38.15 12.42
CA LYS A 3 -17.86 37.68 12.19
C LYS A 3 -17.91 36.24 11.66
N PRO A 4 -17.26 35.93 10.51
CA PRO A 4 -17.23 34.55 10.02
C PRO A 4 -16.48 33.68 11.05
N LYS A 5 -17.13 32.62 11.52
CA LYS A 5 -16.47 31.57 12.32
C LYS A 5 -15.38 30.95 11.46
N THR A 6 -14.13 31.30 11.73
CA THR A 6 -12.99 30.58 11.18
C THR A 6 -13.03 29.15 11.70
N ALA A 7 -13.43 28.23 10.85
CA ALA A 7 -13.36 26.81 11.16
C ALA A 7 -11.90 26.47 11.46
N LYS A 8 -11.60 26.14 12.73
CA LYS A 8 -10.29 25.60 13.13
C LYS A 8 -10.00 24.40 12.22
N ALA A 9 -8.99 24.51 11.37
CA ALA A 9 -8.53 23.41 10.55
C ALA A 9 -8.18 22.24 11.50
N LYS A 10 -8.97 21.16 11.45
CA LYS A 10 -8.68 19.96 12.21
C LYS A 10 -7.30 19.46 11.78
N SER A 11 -6.32 19.48 12.69
CA SER A 11 -5.01 18.89 12.44
C SER A 11 -5.21 17.39 12.25
N SER A 12 -4.77 16.85 11.12
CA SER A 12 -4.77 15.43 10.85
C SER A 12 -3.39 14.85 11.10
N PHE A 13 -3.33 13.55 11.39
CA PHE A 13 -2.06 12.87 11.58
C PHE A 13 -1.74 12.00 10.37
N LEU A 14 -0.50 12.07 9.91
CA LEU A 14 0.03 11.06 9.00
C LEU A 14 0.28 9.78 9.79
N GLY A 15 -0.41 8.71 9.38
CA GLY A 15 -0.19 7.38 9.95
C GLY A 15 1.15 6.77 9.50
N ARG A 16 1.30 5.46 9.76
CA ARG A 16 2.50 4.69 9.36
C ARG A 16 2.63 4.54 7.84
N HIS A 17 1.59 4.79 7.07
CA HIS A 17 1.51 4.46 5.67
C HIS A 17 1.20 5.68 4.82
N ILE A 18 1.97 5.87 3.75
CA ILE A 18 1.66 6.81 2.67
C ILE A 18 1.13 6.00 1.49
N MET A 19 -0.13 6.23 1.14
CA MET A 19 -0.78 5.57 0.01
C MET A 19 -0.66 6.46 -1.22
N MET A 20 -0.12 5.92 -2.31
CA MET A 20 -0.01 6.62 -3.59
C MET A 20 -0.53 5.75 -4.73
N LYS A 21 -0.95 6.37 -5.83
CA LYS A 21 -1.16 5.67 -7.09
C LYS A 21 0.19 5.17 -7.62
N ARG A 22 0.16 4.15 -8.48
CA ARG A 22 1.37 3.51 -9.00
C ARG A 22 2.30 4.52 -9.70
N GLU A 23 1.75 5.38 -10.53
CA GLU A 23 2.48 6.43 -11.25
C GLU A 23 3.33 7.32 -10.31
N TYR A 24 2.76 7.76 -9.19
CA TYR A 24 3.49 8.58 -8.19
C TYR A 24 4.46 7.75 -7.34
N ALA A 25 4.13 6.51 -7.08
CA ALA A 25 5.02 5.63 -6.33
C ALA A 25 6.31 5.32 -7.12
N GLU A 26 6.22 5.19 -8.44
CA GLU A 26 7.36 5.03 -9.34
C GLU A 26 8.26 6.28 -9.33
N LEU A 27 7.66 7.48 -9.32
CA LEU A 27 8.42 8.73 -9.16
C LEU A 27 9.14 8.84 -7.81
N VAL A 28 8.53 8.33 -6.73
CA VAL A 28 9.20 8.25 -5.43
C VAL A 28 10.38 7.29 -5.49
N LEU A 29 10.19 6.10 -6.06
CA LEU A 29 11.26 5.10 -6.17
C LEU A 29 12.41 5.57 -7.07
N SER A 30 12.15 6.33 -8.13
CA SER A 30 13.20 6.93 -8.97
C SER A 30 13.88 8.15 -8.34
N GLY A 31 13.32 8.70 -7.24
CA GLY A 31 13.81 9.92 -6.62
C GLY A 31 13.31 11.22 -7.27
N ALA A 32 12.51 11.14 -8.32
CA ALA A 32 11.91 12.31 -8.98
C ALA A 32 10.84 13.00 -8.11
N LYS A 33 10.22 12.26 -7.18
CA LYS A 33 9.27 12.79 -6.22
C LYS A 33 9.83 12.62 -4.81
N THR A 34 10.14 13.75 -4.16
CA THR A 34 10.78 13.81 -2.83
C THR A 34 9.89 14.41 -1.75
N ALA A 35 8.69 14.88 -2.13
CA ALA A 35 7.71 15.41 -1.20
C ALA A 35 6.28 14.95 -1.55
N THR A 36 5.38 15.14 -0.61
CA THR A 36 3.93 15.06 -0.85
C THR A 36 3.23 16.21 -0.15
N ILE A 37 2.33 16.88 -0.87
CA ILE A 37 1.58 18.03 -0.37
C ILE A 37 0.17 17.59 -0.02
N ARG A 38 -0.28 18.00 1.16
CA ARG A 38 -1.60 17.66 1.68
C ARG A 38 -2.32 18.89 2.20
N LEU A 39 -3.62 18.94 1.94
CA LEU A 39 -4.47 20.02 2.43
C LEU A 39 -4.60 19.97 3.96
N GLY A 40 -4.51 21.14 4.58
CA GLY A 40 -4.58 21.30 6.02
C GLY A 40 -3.25 21.12 6.74
N VAL A 41 -3.31 21.06 8.07
CA VAL A 41 -2.13 20.80 8.92
C VAL A 41 -2.04 19.31 9.19
N VAL A 42 -1.02 18.67 8.62
CA VAL A 42 -0.76 17.23 8.77
C VAL A 42 0.54 17.02 9.53
N ARG A 43 0.48 16.28 10.62
CA ARG A 43 1.65 15.99 11.47
C ARG A 43 2.02 14.52 11.39
N PRO A 44 3.22 14.17 10.93
CA PRO A 44 3.71 12.81 11.00
C PRO A 44 3.87 12.36 12.45
N LYS A 45 3.36 11.18 12.79
CA LYS A 45 3.59 10.56 14.11
C LYS A 45 4.92 9.83 14.19
N ARG A 46 5.53 9.52 13.06
CA ARG A 46 6.75 8.72 12.94
C ARG A 46 7.65 9.34 11.88
N ARG A 47 8.96 9.22 12.10
CA ARG A 47 9.97 9.63 11.11
C ARG A 47 10.05 8.62 9.96
N GLN A 48 9.82 7.36 10.23
CA GLN A 48 9.78 6.29 9.22
C GLN A 48 8.34 5.93 8.89
N VAL A 49 8.02 5.89 7.60
CA VAL A 49 6.72 5.55 7.06
C VAL A 49 6.85 4.61 5.87
N LEU A 50 5.82 3.84 5.59
CA LEU A 50 5.82 2.86 4.50
C LEU A 50 5.09 3.44 3.28
N LEU A 51 5.74 3.39 2.13
CA LEU A 51 5.12 3.70 0.84
C LEU A 51 4.29 2.51 0.37
N HIS A 52 3.01 2.75 0.14
CA HIS A 52 2.09 1.76 -0.40
C HIS A 52 1.55 2.19 -1.76
N SER A 53 1.51 1.26 -2.69
CA SER A 53 0.78 1.40 -3.94
C SER A 53 0.11 0.09 -4.32
N SER A 54 -1.12 0.17 -4.81
CA SER A 54 -1.89 -0.99 -5.30
C SER A 54 -1.96 -2.16 -4.30
N GLY A 55 -1.97 -1.85 -2.99
CA GLY A 55 -2.05 -2.85 -1.94
C GLY A 55 -0.71 -3.41 -1.46
N ARG A 56 0.41 -3.02 -2.09
CA ARG A 56 1.76 -3.48 -1.75
C ARG A 56 2.57 -2.42 -1.03
N VAL A 57 3.46 -2.85 -0.15
CA VAL A 57 4.53 -2.01 0.40
C VAL A 57 5.69 -2.02 -0.58
N LEU A 58 6.09 -0.84 -1.04
CA LEU A 58 7.15 -0.69 -2.05
C LEU A 58 8.47 -0.21 -1.45
N ALA A 59 8.39 0.61 -0.42
CA ALA A 59 9.57 1.18 0.23
C ALA A 59 9.29 1.63 1.65
N GLU A 60 10.33 1.75 2.43
CA GLU A 60 10.38 2.51 3.65
C GLU A 60 10.92 3.91 3.33
N LEU A 61 10.18 4.93 3.73
CA LEU A 61 10.54 6.33 3.55
C LEU A 61 10.91 6.93 4.89
N GLU A 62 11.96 7.75 4.89
CA GLU A 62 12.32 8.60 6.02
C GLU A 62 11.82 10.01 5.76
N ILE A 63 11.04 10.57 6.68
CA ILE A 63 10.59 11.96 6.62
C ILE A 63 11.76 12.85 7.00
N THR A 64 12.16 13.72 6.07
CA THR A 64 13.29 14.64 6.22
C THR A 64 12.87 16.05 6.62
N GLY A 65 11.61 16.41 6.37
CA GLY A 65 11.09 17.72 6.72
C GLY A 65 9.57 17.79 6.61
N VAL A 66 9.00 18.70 7.39
CA VAL A 66 7.57 19.03 7.38
C VAL A 66 7.41 20.53 7.45
N GLU A 67 6.74 21.12 6.48
CA GLU A 67 6.52 22.54 6.38
C GLU A 67 5.04 22.83 6.14
N VAL A 68 4.50 23.86 6.80
CA VAL A 68 3.13 24.30 6.60
C VAL A 68 3.15 25.65 5.89
N LYS A 69 2.57 25.72 4.70
CA LYS A 69 2.40 26.93 3.89
C LYS A 69 0.92 27.25 3.67
N ARG A 70 0.61 28.39 3.11
CA ARG A 70 -0.68 28.67 2.50
C ARG A 70 -0.64 28.26 1.03
N VAL A 71 -1.78 28.01 0.42
CA VAL A 71 -1.88 27.68 -1.01
C VAL A 71 -1.20 28.75 -1.87
N ARG A 72 -1.40 30.05 -1.53
CA ARG A 72 -0.76 31.16 -2.26
C ARG A 72 0.75 31.17 -2.18
N ASP A 73 1.33 30.59 -1.13
CA ASP A 73 2.77 30.60 -0.87
C ASP A 73 3.48 29.35 -1.49
N LEU A 74 2.73 28.48 -2.17
CA LEU A 74 3.30 27.35 -2.91
C LEU A 74 4.08 27.85 -4.12
N THR A 75 5.23 27.26 -4.35
CA THR A 75 6.14 27.57 -5.47
C THR A 75 6.16 26.42 -6.50
N ASP A 76 6.72 26.71 -7.68
CA ASP A 76 6.98 25.68 -8.69
C ASP A 76 7.98 24.63 -8.18
N GLU A 77 8.91 25.03 -7.32
CA GLU A 77 9.84 24.09 -6.69
C GLU A 77 9.12 23.12 -5.75
N ASP A 78 8.17 23.59 -4.94
CA ASP A 78 7.32 22.72 -4.13
C ASP A 78 6.53 21.74 -5.01
N ALA A 79 6.04 22.20 -6.16
CA ALA A 79 5.33 21.38 -7.12
C ALA A 79 6.23 20.29 -7.75
N LYS A 80 7.44 20.67 -8.15
CA LYS A 80 8.44 19.73 -8.71
C LYS A 80 8.82 18.64 -7.69
N GLN A 81 9.01 19.01 -6.42
CA GLN A 81 9.26 18.03 -5.37
C GLN A 81 8.09 17.05 -5.17
N ASP A 82 6.86 17.48 -5.43
CA ASP A 82 5.65 16.61 -5.41
C ASP A 82 5.42 15.86 -6.75
N GLY A 83 6.32 16.04 -7.75
CA GLY A 83 6.26 15.35 -9.04
C GLY A 83 5.36 16.01 -10.09
N PHE A 84 5.11 17.32 -9.95
CA PHE A 84 4.38 18.14 -10.93
C PHE A 84 5.33 19.11 -11.65
N GLN A 85 4.96 19.57 -12.83
CA GLN A 85 5.79 20.49 -13.60
C GLN A 85 5.85 21.89 -12.97
N ASP A 86 4.71 22.35 -12.47
CA ASP A 86 4.54 23.68 -11.91
C ASP A 86 3.46 23.74 -10.83
N ARG A 87 3.35 24.88 -10.16
CA ARG A 87 2.35 25.17 -9.12
C ARG A 87 0.92 25.00 -9.63
N ARG A 88 0.65 25.39 -10.88
CA ARG A 88 -0.70 25.30 -11.45
C ARG A 88 -1.18 23.86 -11.56
N GLN A 89 -0.37 22.98 -12.11
CA GLN A 89 -0.68 21.53 -12.18
C GLN A 89 -0.90 20.93 -10.78
N LEU A 90 -0.05 21.30 -9.83
CA LEU A 90 -0.20 20.84 -8.44
C LEU A 90 -1.55 21.25 -7.86
N ILE A 91 -1.94 22.53 -8.02
CA ILE A 91 -3.22 23.04 -7.49
C ILE A 91 -4.40 22.33 -8.16
N GLU A 92 -4.40 22.22 -9.47
CA GLU A 92 -5.44 21.50 -10.21
C GLU A 92 -5.56 20.04 -9.75
N HIS A 93 -4.44 19.40 -9.47
CA HIS A 93 -4.43 18.03 -8.94
C HIS A 93 -5.00 17.94 -7.51
N LEU A 94 -4.64 18.85 -6.63
CA LEU A 94 -5.18 18.93 -5.27
C LEU A 94 -6.70 19.20 -5.31
N GLU A 95 -7.17 20.13 -6.13
CA GLU A 95 -8.60 20.42 -6.31
C GLU A 95 -9.38 19.19 -6.78
N ARG A 96 -8.79 18.40 -7.69
CA ARG A 96 -9.37 17.13 -8.17
C ARG A 96 -9.46 16.07 -7.06
N ILE A 97 -8.41 15.96 -6.22
CA ILE A 97 -8.42 15.02 -5.10
C ILE A 97 -9.47 15.39 -4.05
N TYR A 98 -9.58 16.67 -3.72
CA TYR A 98 -10.49 17.16 -2.69
C TYR A 98 -11.88 17.52 -3.24
N SER A 99 -12.11 17.40 -4.56
CA SER A 99 -13.37 17.65 -5.27
C SER A 99 -13.95 19.05 -5.00
N ARG A 100 -13.06 20.04 -4.84
CA ARG A 100 -13.42 21.44 -4.63
C ARG A 100 -12.26 22.38 -4.99
N ARG A 101 -12.59 23.64 -5.24
CA ARG A 101 -11.57 24.69 -5.38
C ARG A 101 -10.87 25.00 -4.06
N LEU A 102 -9.58 25.24 -4.12
CA LEU A 102 -8.78 25.64 -2.98
C LEU A 102 -8.75 27.17 -2.87
N ARG A 103 -8.86 27.66 -1.64
CA ARG A 103 -8.70 29.08 -1.36
C ARG A 103 -7.23 29.39 -1.14
N GLU A 104 -6.80 30.57 -1.53
CA GLU A 104 -5.42 31.05 -1.42
C GLU A 104 -4.92 31.10 0.04
N ASP A 105 -5.81 31.32 1.02
CA ASP A 105 -5.51 31.40 2.44
C ASP A 105 -5.48 30.04 3.16
N GLU A 106 -5.89 28.95 2.48
CA GLU A 106 -5.92 27.64 3.09
C GLU A 106 -4.51 27.10 3.34
N LYS A 107 -4.38 26.35 4.44
CA LYS A 107 -3.11 25.71 4.79
C LYS A 107 -2.93 24.42 4.04
N VAL A 108 -1.69 24.19 3.62
CA VAL A 108 -1.21 22.91 3.10
C VAL A 108 0.03 22.50 3.88
N THR A 109 0.29 21.21 3.92
CA THR A 109 1.50 20.65 4.54
C THR A 109 2.33 19.95 3.49
N ILE A 110 3.57 20.38 3.35
CA ILE A 110 4.60 19.75 2.53
C ILE A 110 5.33 18.76 3.42
N ILE A 111 5.32 17.51 3.08
CA ILE A 111 6.01 16.43 3.79
C ILE A 111 7.11 15.93 2.88
N ARG A 112 8.37 16.29 3.21
CA ARG A 112 9.56 15.87 2.46
C ARG A 112 10.06 14.54 2.99
N PHE A 113 10.53 13.70 2.10
CA PHE A 113 11.02 12.36 2.44
C PHE A 113 12.12 11.91 1.48
N ARG A 114 12.85 10.90 1.91
CA ARG A 114 13.76 10.12 1.06
C ARG A 114 13.44 8.63 1.16
N VAL A 115 13.79 7.87 0.15
CA VAL A 115 13.72 6.41 0.21
C VAL A 115 14.86 5.93 1.11
N ALA A 116 14.51 5.36 2.26
CA ALA A 116 15.47 4.78 3.19
C ALA A 116 15.83 3.34 2.75
N ARG A 117 14.82 2.57 2.31
CA ARG A 117 15.01 1.21 1.83
C ARG A 117 13.91 0.85 0.83
N ARG A 118 14.28 0.29 -0.31
CA ARG A 118 13.32 -0.37 -1.20
C ARG A 118 12.93 -1.71 -0.61
N ILE A 119 11.66 -2.02 -0.65
CA ILE A 119 11.15 -3.33 -0.26
C ILE A 119 10.85 -4.01 -1.58
N GLU A 120 11.70 -4.95 -1.95
CA GLU A 120 11.39 -5.87 -3.02
C GLU A 120 10.18 -6.66 -2.54
N SER A 121 9.00 -6.25 -2.99
CA SER A 121 7.83 -7.07 -2.84
C SER A 121 8.09 -8.28 -3.74
N SER A 122 8.64 -9.34 -3.16
CA SER A 122 8.46 -10.66 -3.76
C SER A 122 6.95 -10.75 -4.04
N GLU A 123 6.55 -11.30 -5.17
CA GLU A 123 5.13 -11.55 -5.51
C GLU A 123 4.37 -12.29 -4.39
N ALA A 124 5.11 -12.74 -3.40
CA ALA A 124 4.69 -13.34 -2.14
C ALA A 124 3.84 -12.45 -1.22
N ASP A 125 3.88 -11.12 -1.28
CA ASP A 125 3.23 -10.31 -0.24
C ASP A 125 1.73 -10.08 -0.47
N GLU A 126 1.23 -10.04 -1.71
CA GLU A 126 -0.21 -10.21 -1.98
C GLU A 126 -0.62 -11.68 -1.94
N GLY A 127 0.28 -12.56 -2.31
CA GLY A 127 0.11 -13.99 -2.27
C GLY A 127 0.20 -14.59 -0.87
N SER A 128 0.93 -13.97 0.07
CA SER A 128 1.09 -14.46 1.44
C SER A 128 -0.26 -14.56 2.17
N LYS A 129 -1.15 -13.57 2.01
CA LYS A 129 -2.46 -13.61 2.67
C LYS A 129 -3.40 -14.69 2.12
N TYR A 130 -3.31 -14.98 0.82
CA TYR A 130 -4.18 -15.94 0.13
C TYR A 130 -3.39 -17.10 -0.47
N LEU A 131 -2.30 -17.51 0.15
CA LEU A 131 -1.45 -18.63 -0.27
C LEU A 131 -0.95 -18.53 -1.73
N GLY A 132 -0.61 -17.31 -2.16
CA GLY A 132 -0.14 -17.05 -3.52
C GLY A 132 -1.24 -16.70 -4.54
N LEU A 133 -2.50 -16.77 -4.15
CA LEU A 133 -3.64 -16.48 -5.02
C LEU A 133 -4.06 -15.01 -4.96
N LYS A 134 -4.60 -14.50 -6.06
CA LYS A 134 -5.28 -13.20 -6.04
C LYS A 134 -6.67 -13.35 -5.38
N PRO A 135 -7.22 -12.29 -4.78
CA PRO A 135 -8.56 -12.32 -4.20
C PRO A 135 -9.65 -12.81 -5.16
N VAL A 136 -9.54 -12.46 -6.44
CA VAL A 136 -10.48 -12.90 -7.48
C VAL A 136 -10.36 -14.40 -7.76
N ASP A 137 -9.14 -14.95 -7.70
CA ASP A 137 -8.92 -16.39 -7.91
C ASP A 137 -9.50 -17.17 -6.75
N VAL A 138 -9.29 -16.73 -5.50
CA VAL A 138 -9.93 -17.34 -4.32
C VAL A 138 -11.44 -17.34 -4.45
N ALA A 139 -12.04 -16.21 -4.88
CA ALA A 139 -13.48 -16.11 -5.09
C ALA A 139 -13.97 -17.07 -6.18
N SER A 140 -13.29 -17.12 -7.32
CA SER A 140 -13.64 -17.97 -8.46
C SER A 140 -13.51 -19.46 -8.13
N ILE A 141 -12.43 -19.85 -7.44
CA ILE A 141 -12.22 -21.23 -6.98
C ILE A 141 -13.31 -21.61 -5.97
N ALA A 142 -13.61 -20.75 -4.99
CA ALA A 142 -14.65 -21.02 -4.01
C ALA A 142 -16.03 -21.26 -4.64
N LEU A 143 -16.38 -20.50 -5.66
CA LEU A 143 -17.62 -20.70 -6.41
C LEU A 143 -17.59 -22.00 -7.22
N ARG A 144 -16.49 -22.27 -7.91
CA ARG A 144 -16.31 -23.47 -8.74
C ARG A 144 -16.41 -24.77 -7.93
N TYR A 145 -15.85 -24.77 -6.73
CA TYR A 145 -15.86 -25.96 -5.85
C TYR A 145 -17.03 -25.98 -4.86
N GLY A 146 -17.99 -25.07 -5.03
CA GLY A 146 -19.22 -25.08 -4.24
C GLY A 146 -19.00 -24.89 -2.73
N VAL A 147 -17.99 -24.11 -2.34
CA VAL A 147 -17.66 -23.88 -0.92
C VAL A 147 -18.87 -23.32 -0.18
N ARG A 148 -19.30 -24.02 0.89
CA ARG A 148 -20.43 -23.59 1.71
C ARG A 148 -20.03 -22.44 2.62
N LEU A 149 -20.59 -21.27 2.35
CA LEU A 149 -20.47 -20.05 3.16
C LEU A 149 -21.87 -19.59 3.56
N ASN A 150 -21.95 -18.72 4.58
CA ASN A 150 -23.23 -18.10 4.86
C ASN A 150 -23.69 -17.19 3.70
N PRO A 151 -24.99 -16.88 3.58
CA PRO A 151 -25.53 -16.12 2.44
C PRO A 151 -24.83 -14.78 2.21
N ARG A 152 -24.50 -14.05 3.28
CA ARG A 152 -23.81 -12.74 3.21
C ARG A 152 -22.40 -12.87 2.60
N ASP A 153 -21.63 -13.84 3.09
CA ASP A 153 -20.27 -14.08 2.61
C ASP A 153 -20.32 -14.58 1.16
N MET A 154 -21.29 -15.41 0.79
CA MET A 154 -21.47 -15.89 -0.58
C MET A 154 -21.75 -14.75 -1.56
N VAL A 155 -22.60 -13.78 -1.17
CA VAL A 155 -22.85 -12.58 -1.99
C VAL A 155 -21.57 -11.78 -2.19
N ALA A 156 -20.75 -11.63 -1.15
CA ALA A 156 -19.47 -10.94 -1.25
C ALA A 156 -18.50 -11.67 -2.20
N ILE A 157 -18.40 -12.99 -2.10
CA ILE A 157 -17.57 -13.82 -2.98
C ILE A 157 -17.99 -13.70 -4.44
N LYS A 158 -19.30 -13.85 -4.73
CA LYS A 158 -19.84 -13.65 -6.09
C LYS A 158 -19.47 -12.29 -6.65
N LYS A 159 -19.64 -11.24 -5.85
CA LYS A 159 -19.34 -9.86 -6.28
C LYS A 159 -17.86 -9.61 -6.54
N VAL A 160 -16.95 -10.26 -5.78
CA VAL A 160 -15.51 -10.20 -6.07
C VAL A 160 -15.18 -10.91 -7.38
N ALA A 161 -15.74 -12.08 -7.63
CA ALA A 161 -15.55 -12.82 -8.88
C ALA A 161 -16.03 -12.02 -10.09
N GLU A 162 -17.20 -11.36 -9.98
CA GLU A 162 -17.78 -10.54 -11.04
C GLU A 162 -16.96 -9.27 -11.33
N THR A 163 -16.53 -8.57 -10.29
CA THR A 163 -15.89 -7.26 -10.44
C THR A 163 -14.38 -7.30 -10.57
N GLY A 164 -13.76 -8.44 -10.27
CA GLY A 164 -12.31 -8.63 -10.25
C GLY A 164 -11.58 -7.86 -9.16
N SER A 165 -12.29 -7.18 -8.23
CA SER A 165 -11.68 -6.26 -7.27
C SER A 165 -12.47 -6.17 -5.97
N ILE A 166 -11.78 -6.33 -4.84
CA ILE A 166 -12.34 -6.12 -3.50
C ILE A 166 -12.97 -4.72 -3.36
N ARG A 167 -12.30 -3.69 -3.90
CA ARG A 167 -12.79 -2.31 -3.82
C ARG A 167 -14.06 -2.11 -4.63
N LYS A 168 -14.09 -2.61 -5.87
CA LYS A 168 -15.27 -2.54 -6.72
C LYS A 168 -16.44 -3.33 -6.12
N ALA A 169 -16.17 -4.52 -5.59
CA ALA A 169 -17.17 -5.33 -4.89
C ALA A 169 -17.75 -4.61 -3.66
N ALA A 170 -16.90 -3.98 -2.83
CA ALA A 170 -17.36 -3.22 -1.67
C ALA A 170 -18.24 -2.03 -2.08
N ASN A 171 -17.83 -1.29 -3.11
CA ASN A 171 -18.64 -0.19 -3.64
C ASN A 171 -19.98 -0.67 -4.20
N ALA A 172 -19.99 -1.75 -4.96
CA ALA A 172 -21.21 -2.29 -5.55
C ALA A 172 -22.21 -2.84 -4.51
N LEU A 173 -21.70 -3.42 -3.39
CA LEU A 173 -22.57 -3.98 -2.35
C LEU A 173 -23.01 -3.00 -1.28
N PHE A 174 -22.20 -1.99 -1.00
CA PHE A 174 -22.41 -1.12 0.15
C PHE A 174 -22.46 0.37 -0.21
N GLY A 175 -22.25 0.74 -1.48
CA GLY A 175 -22.08 2.14 -1.90
C GLY A 175 -20.82 2.80 -1.31
N ASP A 176 -19.98 2.03 -0.61
CA ASP A 176 -18.82 2.51 0.13
C ASP A 176 -17.58 1.62 -0.11
N PRO A 177 -16.61 2.11 -0.89
CA PRO A 177 -15.39 1.36 -1.18
C PRO A 177 -14.47 1.16 0.04
N THR A 178 -14.73 1.81 1.19
CA THR A 178 -13.95 1.64 2.42
C THR A 178 -14.34 0.37 3.19
N ARG A 179 -15.53 -0.17 2.97
CA ARG A 179 -16.05 -1.39 3.62
C ARG A 179 -15.42 -2.69 3.15
N ARG A 180 -14.20 -2.61 2.62
CA ARG A 180 -13.38 -3.76 2.15
C ARG A 180 -13.11 -4.82 3.21
N LYS A 181 -13.15 -4.43 4.50
CA LYS A 181 -12.93 -5.37 5.62
C LYS A 181 -13.95 -6.52 5.60
N VAL A 182 -15.20 -6.22 5.29
CA VAL A 182 -16.27 -7.24 5.19
C VAL A 182 -15.98 -8.23 4.06
N ILE A 183 -15.57 -7.72 2.89
CA ILE A 183 -15.24 -8.57 1.73
C ILE A 183 -14.01 -9.45 2.03
N ARG A 184 -12.98 -8.88 2.65
CA ARG A 184 -11.79 -9.65 3.04
C ARG A 184 -12.11 -10.77 4.02
N ALA A 185 -12.98 -10.53 5.00
CA ALA A 185 -13.41 -11.56 5.94
C ALA A 185 -14.13 -12.73 5.25
N ALA A 186 -14.94 -12.45 4.22
CA ALA A 186 -15.57 -13.47 3.41
C ALA A 186 -14.55 -14.29 2.60
N LEU A 187 -13.55 -13.63 1.99
CA LEU A 187 -12.46 -14.30 1.28
C LEU A 187 -11.60 -15.17 2.21
N ASP A 188 -11.29 -14.69 3.41
CA ASP A 188 -10.51 -15.44 4.40
C ASP A 188 -11.25 -16.74 4.80
N LYS A 189 -12.58 -16.68 5.00
CA LYS A 189 -13.41 -17.86 5.26
C LYS A 189 -13.46 -18.82 4.08
N ALA A 190 -13.59 -18.29 2.86
CA ALA A 190 -13.58 -19.08 1.64
C ALA A 190 -12.26 -19.84 1.49
N LEU A 191 -11.14 -19.14 1.64
CA LEU A 191 -9.81 -19.73 1.58
C LEU A 191 -9.63 -20.85 2.62
N LYS A 192 -10.01 -20.59 3.88
CA LYS A 192 -9.92 -21.58 4.95
C LYS A 192 -10.66 -22.87 4.55
N LYS A 193 -11.88 -22.74 4.03
CA LYS A 193 -12.66 -23.90 3.57
C LYS A 193 -12.07 -24.61 2.37
N LEU A 194 -11.49 -23.88 1.42
CA LEU A 194 -10.78 -24.47 0.28
C LEU A 194 -9.55 -25.28 0.71
N VAL A 195 -8.87 -24.85 1.76
CA VAL A 195 -7.78 -25.60 2.38
C VAL A 195 -8.30 -26.81 3.14
N GLU A 196 -9.38 -26.67 3.90
CA GLU A 196 -10.02 -27.78 4.65
C GLU A 196 -10.48 -28.92 3.73
N VAL A 197 -11.01 -28.59 2.55
CA VAL A 197 -11.44 -29.59 1.55
C VAL A 197 -10.32 -30.06 0.60
N GLY A 198 -9.06 -29.62 0.84
CA GLY A 198 -7.90 -30.07 0.08
C GLY A 198 -7.77 -29.50 -1.33
N VAL A 199 -8.59 -28.51 -1.71
CA VAL A 199 -8.51 -27.86 -3.03
C VAL A 199 -7.27 -26.97 -3.16
N ILE A 200 -6.83 -26.37 -2.05
CA ILE A 200 -5.63 -25.55 -1.96
C ILE A 200 -4.73 -26.12 -0.87
N ALA A 201 -3.49 -26.42 -1.20
CA ALA A 201 -2.50 -26.86 -0.22
C ALA A 201 -1.96 -25.66 0.58
N LYS A 202 -1.81 -25.82 1.90
CA LYS A 202 -0.97 -24.90 2.68
C LYS A 202 0.46 -25.05 2.18
N LYS A 203 1.11 -23.96 1.81
CA LYS A 203 2.54 -23.94 1.53
C LYS A 203 3.27 -24.32 2.83
N THR A 204 3.72 -25.56 2.93
CA THR A 204 4.60 -25.98 4.04
C THR A 204 5.89 -25.20 3.87
N GLU A 205 6.26 -24.38 4.85
CA GLU A 205 7.60 -23.81 4.91
C GLU A 205 8.59 -24.97 4.96
N ARG A 206 9.30 -25.18 3.88
CA ARG A 206 10.51 -26.01 3.92
C ARG A 206 11.47 -25.31 4.87
N LYS A 207 11.52 -25.82 6.10
CA LYS A 207 12.56 -25.52 7.07
C LYS A 207 13.86 -25.87 6.38
N GLY A 208 14.68 -24.86 6.06
CA GLY A 208 15.93 -25.04 5.36
C GLY A 208 16.77 -26.08 6.05
N GLU A 209 17.16 -27.09 5.32
CA GLU A 209 18.27 -27.97 5.65
C GLU A 209 19.52 -27.10 5.74
N ARG A 210 19.87 -26.75 6.98
CA ARG A 210 21.18 -26.17 7.27
C ARG A 210 22.20 -27.31 7.24
N GLY A 211 23.06 -27.27 6.22
CA GLY A 211 24.47 -27.59 6.35
C GLY A 211 24.80 -28.99 6.84
N ALA A 212 24.88 -29.94 5.92
CA ALA A 212 25.85 -30.99 6.06
C ALA A 212 27.24 -30.34 5.84
N LYS A 213 27.98 -30.18 6.92
CA LYS A 213 29.43 -29.94 6.85
C LYS A 213 30.05 -31.16 6.18
N ALA A 214 30.64 -30.97 5.01
CA ALA A 214 31.65 -31.88 4.50
C ALA A 214 32.90 -31.74 5.40
N GLU A 215 33.20 -32.77 6.14
CA GLU A 215 34.52 -33.00 6.72
C GLU A 215 35.43 -33.37 5.55
N GLU A 216 36.30 -32.45 5.14
CA GLU A 216 37.43 -32.77 4.28
C GLU A 216 38.49 -33.41 5.16
N ASP A 217 38.71 -34.69 4.89
CA ASP A 217 39.76 -35.55 5.41
C ASP A 217 41.11 -35.09 4.86
N GLU A 218 41.94 -34.56 5.75
CA GLU A 218 43.35 -34.23 5.49
C GLU A 218 44.17 -35.52 5.48
N THR A 219 44.36 -36.13 4.31
CA THR A 219 45.41 -37.10 4.12
C THR A 219 46.54 -36.48 3.30
N ASN A 220 47.59 -36.10 3.99
CA ASN A 220 48.89 -35.69 3.50
C ASN A 220 49.70 -36.92 3.11
N PRO A 221 50.27 -37.04 1.88
CA PRO A 221 51.43 -37.90 1.64
C PRO A 221 52.65 -37.10 1.24
N THR A 222 53.61 -37.11 2.15
CA THR A 222 55.06 -37.40 1.96
C THR A 222 55.75 -36.83 0.73
N ARG A 223 56.66 -35.90 0.97
CA ARG A 223 57.83 -35.60 0.09
C ARG A 223 58.78 -36.78 0.00
N PRO A 224 59.41 -37.09 -1.18
CA PRO A 224 60.74 -37.66 -1.27
C PRO A 224 61.79 -36.57 -1.54
N ARG A 225 62.93 -36.75 -0.85
CA ARG A 225 64.18 -36.04 -1.10
C ARG A 225 64.83 -36.62 -2.36
N ALA A 226 65.39 -35.79 -3.17
CA ALA A 226 66.71 -35.86 -3.81
C ALA A 226 66.96 -34.47 -4.43
#